data_2fae60c1a44fd231f16feb843fbbd835
#
_entry.id   2fae60c1a44fd231f16feb843fbbd835
#
_cell.length_a   1.000
_cell.length_b   1.000
_cell.length_c   1.000
_cell.angle_alpha   90.00
_cell.angle_beta   90.00
_cell.angle_gamma   90.00
#
_symmetry.space_group_name_H-M   'P 1'
#
loop_
_entity.id
_entity.type
_entity.pdbx_description
1 polymer ?
#
loop_
_entity_poly.entity_id
_entity_poly.type
_entity_poly.pdbx_seq_one_letter_code
_entity_poly.pdbx_strand_id
1 'polypeptide(L)'
;EGDGDMMQLSGNIGLPLGDDGFANFTGEYRTANPTSRSVQRDDAAGLIAAGNTAVADPAQIWGSPEIKDDLKLFANLGMDLSDDSRLYLFGNYAEREVEGGFYYRNPHTRGGVADGGTDEDGTPLLLVGDLDGVGTGVECPLVRITDGNVLDDADYGLIADNSTAVGANCFAFNEMFPGGFTPYFGGTVEDMSLVFGTSGELGNEIGYDVSLNFGQNSVDF
;
A
#
# COMPACT_ATOMS: atom_id res chain seq x y z
N GLU A 1 20.63 -11.80 -1.09
CA GLU A 1 19.63 -12.85 -1.36
C GLU A 1 19.36 -13.61 -0.06
N GLY A 2 18.13 -14.00 0.20
CA GLY A 2 17.70 -14.66 1.45
C GLY A 2 16.57 -13.92 2.13
N ASP A 3 15.89 -13.03 1.41
CA ASP A 3 14.64 -12.36 1.80
C ASP A 3 13.46 -12.89 0.97
N GLY A 4 12.24 -12.62 1.42
CA GLY A 4 11.03 -13.00 0.70
C GLY A 4 10.61 -14.46 0.91
N ASP A 5 10.86 -15.02 2.10
CA ASP A 5 10.37 -16.34 2.46
C ASP A 5 8.86 -16.41 2.22
N MET A 6 8.44 -17.50 1.58
CA MET A 6 7.04 -17.71 1.17
C MET A 6 6.56 -19.08 1.62
N MET A 7 5.33 -19.13 2.09
CA MET A 7 4.58 -20.36 2.31
C MET A 7 3.35 -20.35 1.41
N GLN A 8 3.12 -21.45 0.73
CA GLN A 8 1.90 -21.67 -0.05
C GLN A 8 1.40 -23.09 0.17
N LEU A 9 0.11 -23.21 0.47
CA LEU A 9 -0.61 -24.47 0.57
C LEU A 9 -1.78 -24.44 -0.38
N SER A 10 -1.93 -25.46 -1.22
CA SER A 10 -3.08 -25.58 -2.10
C SER A 10 -3.60 -27.02 -2.13
N GLY A 11 -4.87 -27.15 -2.38
CA GLY A 11 -5.52 -28.44 -2.49
C GLY A 11 -6.76 -28.40 -3.35
N ASN A 12 -7.08 -29.54 -3.92
CA ASN A 12 -8.31 -29.73 -4.71
C ASN A 12 -8.94 -31.08 -4.32
N ILE A 13 -10.26 -31.11 -4.23
CA ILE A 13 -11.03 -32.32 -4.02
C ILE A 13 -12.20 -32.36 -4.98
N GLY A 14 -12.35 -33.48 -5.68
CA GLY A 14 -13.51 -33.81 -6.51
C GLY A 14 -14.34 -34.86 -5.85
N LEU A 15 -15.64 -34.65 -5.79
CA LEU A 15 -16.62 -35.58 -5.19
C LEU A 15 -17.75 -35.83 -6.19
N PRO A 16 -18.28 -37.07 -6.27
CA PRO A 16 -19.48 -37.33 -7.03
C PRO A 16 -20.72 -36.70 -6.32
N LEU A 17 -21.66 -36.21 -7.08
CA LEU A 17 -23.00 -35.79 -6.64
C LEU A 17 -24.03 -36.72 -7.25
N GLY A 18 -24.35 -37.81 -6.52
CA GLY A 18 -25.15 -38.91 -7.07
C GLY A 18 -24.42 -39.61 -8.22
N ASP A 19 -25.21 -40.13 -9.18
CA ASP A 19 -24.68 -40.86 -10.33
C ASP A 19 -24.35 -39.92 -11.52
N ASP A 20 -25.00 -38.76 -11.56
CA ASP A 20 -25.00 -37.88 -12.74
C ASP A 20 -24.39 -36.50 -12.46
N GLY A 21 -23.69 -36.32 -11.32
CA GLY A 21 -23.15 -35.02 -10.94
C GLY A 21 -21.76 -35.10 -10.35
N PHE A 22 -21.15 -33.91 -10.24
CA PHE A 22 -19.86 -33.70 -9.63
C PHE A 22 -19.84 -32.43 -8.79
N ALA A 23 -18.96 -32.40 -7.78
CA ALA A 23 -18.58 -31.19 -7.04
C ALA A 23 -17.06 -31.17 -6.95
N ASN A 24 -16.47 -30.05 -7.30
CA ASN A 24 -15.04 -29.83 -7.23
C ASN A 24 -14.77 -28.58 -6.38
N PHE A 25 -13.89 -28.70 -5.39
CA PHE A 25 -13.50 -27.63 -4.50
C PHE A 25 -11.99 -27.45 -4.53
N THR A 26 -11.55 -26.21 -4.66
CA THR A 26 -10.15 -25.82 -4.62
C THR A 26 -9.94 -24.79 -3.52
N GLY A 27 -8.86 -24.92 -2.77
CA GLY A 27 -8.41 -23.95 -1.80
C GLY A 27 -6.92 -23.66 -1.99
N GLU A 28 -6.54 -22.41 -1.85
CA GLU A 28 -5.16 -21.96 -1.80
C GLU A 28 -4.99 -20.93 -0.67
N TYR A 29 -3.93 -21.06 0.09
CA TYR A 29 -3.51 -20.11 1.09
C TYR A 29 -2.03 -19.78 0.91
N ARG A 30 -1.67 -18.50 0.96
CA ARG A 30 -0.31 -18.05 0.76
C ARG A 30 0.03 -16.89 1.71
N THR A 31 1.26 -16.91 2.23
CA THR A 31 1.91 -15.79 2.89
C THR A 31 3.29 -15.57 2.29
N ALA A 32 3.78 -14.34 2.32
CA ALA A 32 5.14 -14.05 1.86
C ALA A 32 5.71 -12.84 2.58
N ASN A 33 6.95 -12.96 3.05
CA ASN A 33 7.71 -11.84 3.55
C ASN A 33 8.08 -10.87 2.43
N PRO A 34 8.28 -9.58 2.74
CA PRO A 34 8.69 -8.61 1.73
C PRO A 34 10.10 -8.90 1.23
N THR A 35 10.39 -8.42 0.03
CA THR A 35 11.75 -8.44 -0.52
C THR A 35 12.29 -7.02 -0.62
N SER A 36 13.63 -6.88 -0.59
CA SER A 36 14.28 -5.61 -0.85
C SER A 36 15.32 -5.75 -1.96
N ARG A 37 15.23 -4.87 -2.95
CA ARG A 37 16.22 -4.70 -4.03
C ARG A 37 16.64 -3.23 -4.10
N SER A 38 16.58 -2.58 -2.94
CA SER A 38 16.80 -1.14 -2.80
C SER A 38 18.29 -0.81 -2.79
N VAL A 39 18.59 0.33 -3.35
CA VAL A 39 19.83 1.09 -3.15
C VAL A 39 19.48 2.42 -2.51
N GLN A 40 20.42 3.03 -1.80
CA GLN A 40 20.16 4.33 -1.19
C GLN A 40 19.83 5.37 -2.26
N ARG A 41 18.87 6.21 -1.97
CA ARG A 41 18.48 7.34 -2.82
C ARG A 41 19.52 8.46 -2.71
N ASP A 42 19.75 9.18 -3.80
CA ASP A 42 20.72 10.27 -3.83
C ASP A 42 20.37 11.39 -2.84
N ASP A 43 19.08 11.74 -2.71
CA ASP A 43 18.61 12.76 -1.77
C ASP A 43 18.80 12.34 -0.30
N ALA A 44 18.58 11.09 0.03
CA ALA A 44 18.85 10.54 1.36
C ALA A 44 20.35 10.41 1.64
N ALA A 45 21.14 9.98 0.64
CA ALA A 45 22.61 9.94 0.75
C ALA A 45 23.19 11.34 0.98
N GLY A 46 22.63 12.37 0.33
CA GLY A 46 23.01 13.76 0.53
C GLY A 46 22.78 14.23 1.97
N LEU A 47 21.64 13.86 2.58
CA LEU A 47 21.35 14.15 4.00
C LEU A 47 22.35 13.46 4.94
N ILE A 48 22.65 12.18 4.69
CA ILE A 48 23.66 11.43 5.47
C ILE A 48 25.02 12.09 5.35
N ALA A 49 25.43 12.47 4.14
CA ALA A 49 26.71 13.16 3.91
C ALA A 49 26.78 14.53 4.60
N ALA A 50 25.63 15.22 4.75
CA ALA A 50 25.50 16.45 5.52
C ALA A 50 25.46 16.24 7.06
N GLY A 51 25.60 15.00 7.54
CA GLY A 51 25.66 14.68 8.96
C GLY A 51 24.34 14.27 9.59
N ASN A 52 23.26 14.09 8.82
CA ASN A 52 21.98 13.62 9.36
C ASN A 52 22.05 12.11 9.64
N THR A 53 22.18 11.75 10.92
CA THR A 53 22.31 10.37 11.39
C THR A 53 20.96 9.66 11.58
N ALA A 54 19.84 10.37 11.43
CA ALA A 54 18.50 9.80 11.58
C ALA A 54 17.94 9.20 10.29
N VAL A 55 18.59 9.46 9.14
CA VAL A 55 18.17 8.91 7.84
C VAL A 55 18.47 7.41 7.78
N ALA A 56 17.46 6.63 7.42
CA ALA A 56 17.63 5.19 7.21
C ALA A 56 18.46 4.88 5.94
N ASP A 57 19.20 3.78 5.94
CA ASP A 57 19.95 3.31 4.79
C ASP A 57 19.59 1.83 4.50
N PRO A 58 18.85 1.55 3.42
CA PRO A 58 18.20 2.50 2.50
C PRO A 58 16.98 3.18 3.10
N ALA A 59 16.75 4.45 2.73
CA ALA A 59 15.61 5.24 3.18
C ALA A 59 14.28 4.81 2.55
N GLN A 60 14.33 4.13 1.42
CA GLN A 60 13.16 3.64 0.70
C GLN A 60 13.37 2.19 0.27
N ILE A 61 12.36 1.35 0.53
CA ILE A 61 12.41 -0.07 0.15
C ILE A 61 11.63 -0.28 -1.15
N TRP A 62 12.31 -0.85 -2.14
CA TRP A 62 11.73 -1.36 -3.38
C TRP A 62 11.86 -2.87 -3.44
N GLY A 63 10.75 -3.54 -3.63
CA GLY A 63 10.69 -5.00 -3.75
C GLY A 63 9.25 -5.47 -3.82
N SER A 64 9.04 -6.76 -3.66
CA SER A 64 7.70 -7.31 -3.50
C SER A 64 7.14 -6.88 -2.14
N PRO A 65 5.87 -6.51 -2.05
CA PRO A 65 5.24 -6.23 -0.77
C PRO A 65 5.15 -7.49 0.10
N GLU A 66 4.94 -7.30 1.38
CA GLU A 66 4.51 -8.37 2.27
C GLU A 66 3.12 -8.85 1.86
N ILE A 67 2.91 -10.16 1.84
CA ILE A 67 1.60 -10.78 1.74
C ILE A 67 1.30 -11.37 3.10
N LYS A 68 0.44 -10.71 3.87
CA LYS A 68 0.06 -11.15 5.23
C LYS A 68 -0.86 -12.35 5.14
N ASP A 69 -1.88 -12.25 4.30
CA ASP A 69 -2.83 -13.29 4.01
C ASP A 69 -3.26 -13.23 2.54
N ASP A 70 -3.34 -14.39 1.88
CA ASP A 70 -3.88 -14.55 0.53
C ASP A 70 -4.65 -15.88 0.49
N LEU A 71 -5.96 -15.81 0.71
CA LEU A 71 -6.87 -16.95 0.67
C LEU A 71 -7.65 -16.93 -0.63
N LYS A 72 -7.73 -18.10 -1.29
CA LYS A 72 -8.56 -18.29 -2.47
C LYS A 72 -9.34 -19.59 -2.34
N LEU A 73 -10.64 -19.51 -2.56
CA LEU A 73 -11.54 -20.63 -2.60
C LEU A 73 -12.28 -20.64 -3.93
N PHE A 74 -12.42 -21.80 -4.51
CA PHE A 74 -13.19 -22.00 -5.73
C PHE A 74 -14.05 -23.25 -5.61
N ALA A 75 -15.28 -23.17 -6.07
CA ALA A 75 -16.19 -24.31 -6.17
C ALA A 75 -16.75 -24.41 -7.59
N ASN A 76 -16.87 -25.65 -8.09
CA ASN A 76 -17.48 -25.96 -9.38
C ASN A 76 -18.31 -27.22 -9.25
N LEU A 77 -19.60 -27.08 -9.48
CA LEU A 77 -20.58 -28.16 -9.35
C LEU A 77 -21.36 -28.29 -10.65
N GLY A 78 -21.66 -29.51 -11.01
CA GLY A 78 -22.51 -29.80 -12.16
C GLY A 78 -23.35 -31.05 -11.91
N MET A 79 -24.54 -31.05 -12.45
CA MET A 79 -25.45 -32.20 -12.36
C MET A 79 -26.28 -32.31 -13.63
N ASP A 80 -26.23 -33.45 -14.29
CA ASP A 80 -27.09 -33.70 -15.45
C ASP A 80 -28.51 -34.01 -14.95
N LEU A 81 -29.47 -33.26 -15.49
CA LEU A 81 -30.91 -33.43 -15.19
C LEU A 81 -31.56 -34.44 -16.13
N SER A 82 -31.03 -34.56 -17.33
CA SER A 82 -31.41 -35.50 -18.37
C SER A 82 -30.25 -35.61 -19.36
N ASP A 83 -30.40 -36.47 -20.38
CA ASP A 83 -29.40 -36.59 -21.46
C ASP A 83 -29.14 -35.26 -22.19
N ASP A 84 -30.12 -34.37 -22.19
CA ASP A 84 -30.09 -33.09 -22.95
C ASP A 84 -30.03 -31.85 -22.06
N SER A 85 -29.90 -31.97 -20.73
CA SER A 85 -29.89 -30.82 -19.86
C SER A 85 -29.03 -30.99 -18.60
N ARG A 86 -28.34 -29.91 -18.23
CA ARG A 86 -27.43 -29.82 -17.09
C ARG A 86 -27.70 -28.59 -16.25
N LEU A 87 -27.61 -28.76 -14.91
CA LEU A 87 -27.42 -27.65 -13.99
C LEU A 87 -25.93 -27.45 -13.70
N TYR A 88 -25.52 -26.20 -13.52
CA TYR A 88 -24.18 -25.89 -13.07
C TYR A 88 -24.17 -24.74 -12.07
N LEU A 89 -23.20 -24.77 -11.21
CA LEU A 89 -22.89 -23.71 -10.26
C LEU A 89 -21.38 -23.61 -10.10
N PHE A 90 -20.85 -22.43 -10.25
CA PHE A 90 -19.45 -22.19 -9.88
C PHE A 90 -19.31 -20.80 -9.24
N GLY A 91 -18.28 -20.68 -8.42
CA GLY A 91 -18.01 -19.44 -7.75
C GLY A 91 -16.64 -19.42 -7.11
N ASN A 92 -16.19 -18.22 -6.78
CA ASN A 92 -14.95 -18.00 -6.07
C ASN A 92 -15.17 -17.04 -4.90
N TYR A 93 -14.29 -17.16 -3.93
CA TYR A 93 -13.98 -16.18 -2.91
C TYR A 93 -12.48 -16.01 -2.84
N ALA A 94 -12.02 -14.77 -2.84
CA ALA A 94 -10.62 -14.45 -2.64
C ALA A 94 -10.50 -13.25 -1.71
N GLU A 95 -9.56 -13.32 -0.77
CA GLU A 95 -9.18 -12.23 0.12
C GLU A 95 -7.67 -12.16 0.16
N ARG A 96 -7.12 -10.94 0.01
CA ARG A 96 -5.69 -10.72 0.09
C ARG A 96 -5.39 -9.45 0.86
N GLU A 97 -4.59 -9.59 1.92
CA GLU A 97 -3.99 -8.47 2.63
C GLU A 97 -2.52 -8.32 2.24
N VAL A 98 -2.16 -7.13 1.79
CA VAL A 98 -0.78 -6.78 1.41
C VAL A 98 -0.33 -5.50 2.09
N GLU A 99 0.98 -5.41 2.39
CA GLU A 99 1.60 -4.20 2.91
C GLU A 99 2.97 -4.00 2.28
N GLY A 100 3.26 -2.79 1.82
CA GLY A 100 4.53 -2.45 1.22
C GLY A 100 4.96 -1.02 1.52
N GLY A 101 6.25 -0.73 1.28
CA GLY A 101 6.78 0.62 1.39
C GLY A 101 6.32 1.48 0.22
N PHE A 102 6.29 2.78 0.46
CA PHE A 102 5.97 3.77 -0.56
C PHE A 102 7.16 4.72 -0.77
N TYR A 103 6.93 5.92 -1.31
CA TYR A 103 7.99 6.87 -1.57
C TYR A 103 8.50 7.53 -0.28
N TYR A 104 9.82 7.59 -0.12
CA TYR A 104 10.48 8.34 0.93
C TYR A 104 10.07 9.81 0.95
N ARG A 105 9.85 10.32 2.13
CA ARG A 105 9.54 11.71 2.44
C ARG A 105 10.78 12.38 3.00
N ASN A 106 11.55 13.03 2.12
CA ASN A 106 12.73 13.77 2.52
C ASN A 106 12.35 14.89 3.51
N PRO A 107 13.05 15.01 4.66
CA PRO A 107 12.66 15.96 5.72
C PRO A 107 12.89 17.41 5.39
N HIS A 108 13.59 17.71 4.27
CA HIS A 108 13.88 19.10 3.87
C HIS A 108 13.19 19.52 2.57
N THR A 109 13.00 18.59 1.64
CA THR A 109 12.57 18.94 0.27
C THR A 109 11.23 18.34 -0.15
N ARG A 110 10.57 17.59 0.71
CA ARG A 110 9.30 16.96 0.34
C ARG A 110 8.18 18.01 0.26
N GLY A 111 7.64 18.22 -0.93
CA GLY A 111 6.50 19.11 -1.16
C GLY A 111 5.29 18.76 -0.28
N GLY A 112 4.66 19.79 0.30
CA GLY A 112 3.51 19.67 1.19
C GLY A 112 3.83 19.17 2.62
N VAL A 113 5.10 18.85 2.90
CA VAL A 113 5.55 18.34 4.22
C VAL A 113 6.73 19.14 4.76
N ALA A 114 7.73 19.41 3.92
CA ALA A 114 8.98 20.03 4.36
C ALA A 114 9.47 21.17 3.46
N ASP A 115 9.01 21.23 2.22
CA ASP A 115 9.40 22.26 1.27
C ASP A 115 8.66 23.58 1.56
N GLY A 116 9.38 24.57 2.00
CA GLY A 116 8.90 25.95 2.24
C GLY A 116 9.08 26.89 1.04
N GLY A 117 9.56 26.37 -0.11
CA GLY A 117 9.87 27.18 -1.28
C GLY A 117 11.29 27.74 -1.22
N THR A 118 11.47 28.99 -1.68
CA THR A 118 12.77 29.67 -1.70
C THR A 118 12.63 31.10 -1.16
N ASP A 119 13.73 31.64 -0.61
CA ASP A 119 13.82 33.07 -0.27
C ASP A 119 14.05 33.92 -1.54
N GLU A 120 14.21 35.25 -1.34
CA GLU A 120 14.42 36.22 -2.43
C GLU A 120 15.72 35.98 -3.22
N ASP A 121 16.70 35.33 -2.59
CA ASP A 121 17.99 34.99 -3.20
C ASP A 121 17.96 33.60 -3.89
N GLY A 122 16.81 32.90 -3.82
CA GLY A 122 16.63 31.54 -4.38
C GLY A 122 17.15 30.43 -3.48
N THR A 123 17.46 30.71 -2.21
CA THR A 123 17.89 29.69 -1.24
C THR A 123 16.66 28.87 -0.79
N PRO A 124 16.73 27.52 -0.83
CA PRO A 124 15.64 26.69 -0.35
C PRO A 124 15.31 26.92 1.12
N LEU A 125 14.02 26.88 1.44
CA LEU A 125 13.49 27.07 2.79
C LEU A 125 12.81 25.79 3.29
N LEU A 126 12.95 25.55 4.59
CA LEU A 126 12.14 24.55 5.28
C LEU A 126 10.72 25.09 5.48
N LEU A 127 9.73 24.22 5.31
CA LEU A 127 8.34 24.55 5.63
C LEU A 127 8.17 24.63 7.15
N VAL A 128 7.88 25.82 7.64
CA VAL A 128 7.58 26.11 9.04
C VAL A 128 6.10 26.39 9.17
N GLY A 129 5.44 25.67 10.07
CA GLY A 129 4.05 25.92 10.44
C GLY A 129 3.97 26.99 11.52
N ASP A 130 2.96 27.84 11.42
CA ASP A 130 2.66 28.94 12.31
C ASP A 130 1.28 28.71 12.94
N LEU A 131 1.22 28.42 14.24
CA LEU A 131 0.00 27.99 14.92
C LEU A 131 -0.98 29.14 15.17
N ASP A 132 -0.51 30.36 15.35
CA ASP A 132 -1.38 31.52 15.57
C ASP A 132 -1.73 32.24 14.25
N GLY A 133 -1.14 31.83 13.15
CA GLY A 133 -1.41 32.27 11.78
C GLY A 133 -0.48 33.34 11.27
N VAL A 134 -0.11 33.22 10.00
CA VAL A 134 0.84 34.11 9.34
C VAL A 134 0.46 35.60 9.49
N GLY A 135 1.41 36.39 10.03
CA GLY A 135 1.24 37.82 10.24
C GLY A 135 0.44 38.18 11.49
N THR A 136 0.21 37.24 12.38
CA THR A 136 -0.41 37.44 13.69
C THR A 136 0.50 36.88 14.80
N GLY A 137 0.49 37.53 15.98
CA GLY A 137 1.19 37.01 17.16
C GLY A 137 2.70 36.93 17.01
N VAL A 138 3.25 35.74 17.14
CA VAL A 138 4.69 35.44 17.07
C VAL A 138 5.08 35.10 15.64
N GLU A 139 5.98 35.87 15.05
CA GLU A 139 6.50 35.59 13.71
C GLU A 139 7.46 34.39 13.72
N CYS A 140 7.25 33.43 12.79
CA CYS A 140 8.10 32.28 12.62
C CYS A 140 9.33 32.61 11.73
N PRO A 141 10.53 32.14 12.10
CA PRO A 141 11.74 32.38 11.32
C PRO A 141 11.71 31.64 9.99
N LEU A 142 12.43 32.18 9.00
CA LEU A 142 12.70 31.51 7.74
C LEU A 142 13.92 30.60 7.89
N VAL A 143 13.73 29.32 7.96
CA VAL A 143 14.82 28.33 8.10
C VAL A 143 15.39 27.98 6.73
N ARG A 144 16.59 28.44 6.45
CA ARG A 144 17.30 28.17 5.19
C ARG A 144 17.91 26.78 5.18
N ILE A 145 17.94 26.20 4.00
CA ILE A 145 18.61 24.93 3.72
C ILE A 145 19.86 25.24 2.90
N THR A 146 21.06 25.06 3.50
CA THR A 146 22.33 25.39 2.90
C THR A 146 23.14 24.15 2.57
N ASP A 147 24.14 24.28 1.69
CA ASP A 147 25.20 23.30 1.37
C ASP A 147 24.76 21.83 1.37
N GLY A 148 23.74 21.51 0.56
CA GLY A 148 23.34 20.13 0.35
C GLY A 148 22.62 19.50 1.52
N ASN A 149 21.65 20.22 2.09
CA ASN A 149 20.71 19.74 3.11
C ASN A 149 21.04 20.06 4.58
N VAL A 150 21.95 20.98 4.85
CA VAL A 150 22.16 21.48 6.21
C VAL A 150 21.14 22.59 6.50
N LEU A 151 20.42 22.47 7.63
CA LEU A 151 19.55 23.56 8.11
C LEU A 151 20.39 24.65 8.77
N ASP A 152 19.99 25.92 8.61
CA ASP A 152 20.60 27.01 9.36
C ASP A 152 20.35 26.80 10.86
N ASP A 153 21.40 26.55 11.63
CA ASP A 153 21.31 26.19 13.04
C ASP A 153 20.69 27.29 13.90
N ALA A 154 20.91 28.55 13.54
CA ALA A 154 20.42 29.68 14.33
C ALA A 154 18.88 29.78 14.23
N ASP A 155 18.35 29.76 13.02
CA ASP A 155 16.92 29.89 12.79
C ASP A 155 16.17 28.62 13.17
N TYR A 156 16.72 27.45 12.84
CA TYR A 156 16.14 26.17 13.23
C TYR A 156 16.16 25.95 14.76
N GLY A 157 17.22 26.37 15.41
CA GLY A 157 17.33 26.31 16.88
C GLY A 157 16.25 27.10 17.62
N LEU A 158 15.75 28.19 17.02
CA LEU A 158 14.63 28.96 17.59
C LEU A 158 13.31 28.18 17.58
N ILE A 159 13.09 27.39 16.54
CA ILE A 159 11.90 26.53 16.42
C ILE A 159 12.00 25.34 17.35
N ALA A 160 13.15 24.68 17.41
CA ALA A 160 13.40 23.50 18.22
C ALA A 160 13.37 23.77 19.73
N ASP A 161 13.50 25.03 20.17
CA ASP A 161 13.43 25.42 21.60
C ASP A 161 11.99 25.69 22.05
N ASN A 162 11.26 24.65 22.39
CA ASN A 162 9.89 24.72 22.89
C ASN A 162 9.71 25.53 24.20
N SER A 163 10.78 26.02 24.80
CA SER A 163 10.71 26.89 25.98
C SER A 163 10.50 28.38 25.63
N THR A 164 10.67 28.73 24.37
CA THR A 164 10.48 30.07 23.85
C THR A 164 9.09 30.29 23.25
N ALA A 165 8.70 31.56 23.06
CA ALA A 165 7.46 31.89 22.39
C ALA A 165 7.47 31.41 20.91
N VAL A 166 8.64 31.45 20.25
CA VAL A 166 8.83 31.00 18.88
C VAL A 166 8.64 29.48 18.81
N GLY A 167 9.34 28.70 19.59
CA GLY A 167 9.22 27.23 19.57
C GLY A 167 7.86 26.72 20.08
N ALA A 168 7.13 27.52 20.87
CA ALA A 168 5.75 27.18 21.25
C ALA A 168 4.73 27.44 20.15
N ASN A 169 5.04 28.33 19.18
CA ASN A 169 4.15 28.72 18.09
C ASN A 169 4.56 28.13 16.74
N CYS A 170 5.85 28.00 16.47
CA CYS A 170 6.40 27.60 15.19
C CYS A 170 6.86 26.14 15.24
N PHE A 171 6.58 25.35 14.24
CA PHE A 171 7.01 23.95 14.18
C PHE A 171 7.42 23.54 12.76
N ALA A 172 8.25 22.51 12.67
CA ALA A 172 8.58 21.84 11.41
C ALA A 172 8.46 20.32 11.54
N PHE A 173 8.04 19.64 10.48
CA PHE A 173 7.83 18.19 10.51
C PHE A 173 9.12 17.40 10.78
N ASN A 174 10.28 17.95 10.44
CA ASN A 174 11.56 17.30 10.71
C ASN A 174 11.92 17.26 12.20
N GLU A 175 11.23 17.97 13.09
CA GLU A 175 11.35 17.75 14.52
C GLU A 175 10.80 16.38 14.93
N MET A 176 9.71 15.93 14.28
CA MET A 176 9.12 14.61 14.50
C MET A 176 9.81 13.53 13.68
N PHE A 177 10.27 13.86 12.48
CA PHE A 177 10.86 12.94 11.51
C PHE A 177 12.21 13.49 10.98
N PRO A 178 13.25 13.60 11.83
CA PRO A 178 14.51 14.25 11.44
C PRO A 178 15.22 13.54 10.29
N GLY A 179 15.03 12.24 10.13
CA GLY A 179 15.53 11.45 9.01
C GLY A 179 14.57 11.35 7.84
N GLY A 180 13.42 12.05 7.91
CA GLY A 180 12.31 11.78 7.02
C GLY A 180 11.60 10.48 7.36
N PHE A 181 10.69 10.05 6.49
CA PHE A 181 9.96 8.80 6.70
C PHE A 181 9.50 8.20 5.37
N THR A 182 9.24 6.91 5.39
CA THR A 182 8.61 6.20 4.26
C THR A 182 7.29 5.66 4.74
N PRO A 183 6.16 6.17 4.20
CA PRO A 183 4.85 5.65 4.55
C PRO A 183 4.72 4.20 4.08
N TYR A 184 3.94 3.42 4.82
CA TYR A 184 3.45 2.14 4.35
C TYR A 184 2.24 2.35 3.46
N PHE A 185 2.10 1.48 2.47
CA PHE A 185 0.95 1.43 1.60
C PHE A 185 0.48 -0.01 1.54
N GLY A 186 -0.72 -0.24 1.96
CA GLY A 186 -1.30 -1.58 2.01
C GLY A 186 -2.81 -1.53 2.01
N GLY A 187 -3.42 -2.70 1.98
CA GLY A 187 -4.85 -2.84 2.04
C GLY A 187 -5.29 -4.28 1.86
N THR A 188 -6.57 -4.49 2.07
CA THR A 188 -7.26 -5.76 1.86
C THR A 188 -8.13 -5.68 0.63
N VAL A 189 -7.97 -6.63 -0.26
CA VAL A 189 -8.81 -6.81 -1.45
C VAL A 189 -9.64 -8.06 -1.27
N GLU A 190 -10.95 -7.91 -1.37
CA GLU A 190 -11.90 -9.03 -1.41
C GLU A 190 -12.55 -9.11 -2.78
N ASP A 191 -12.69 -10.33 -3.28
CA ASP A 191 -13.40 -10.63 -4.53
C ASP A 191 -14.25 -11.88 -4.36
N MET A 192 -15.51 -11.80 -4.72
CA MET A 192 -16.38 -12.97 -4.79
C MET A 192 -17.27 -12.96 -6.01
N SER A 193 -17.50 -14.14 -6.55
CA SER A 193 -18.49 -14.33 -7.59
C SER A 193 -19.22 -15.66 -7.44
N LEU A 194 -20.44 -15.69 -7.92
CA LEU A 194 -21.28 -16.88 -8.01
C LEU A 194 -22.05 -16.86 -9.32
N VAL A 195 -21.96 -17.94 -10.05
CA VAL A 195 -22.76 -18.19 -11.25
C VAL A 195 -23.56 -19.47 -11.03
N PHE A 196 -24.85 -19.41 -11.32
CA PHE A 196 -25.75 -20.54 -11.32
C PHE A 196 -26.53 -20.55 -12.63
N GLY A 197 -26.58 -21.68 -13.29
CA GLY A 197 -27.22 -21.77 -14.60
C GLY A 197 -27.65 -23.16 -14.99
N THR A 198 -28.34 -23.20 -16.12
CA THR A 198 -28.72 -24.43 -16.79
C THR A 198 -28.43 -24.30 -18.28
N SER A 199 -27.91 -25.36 -18.84
CA SER A 199 -27.65 -25.47 -20.29
C SER A 199 -28.19 -26.79 -20.82
N GLY A 200 -28.45 -26.82 -22.12
CA GLY A 200 -28.93 -28.03 -22.76
C GLY A 200 -29.41 -27.81 -24.19
N GLU A 201 -30.18 -28.76 -24.71
CA GLU A 201 -30.76 -28.71 -26.04
C GLU A 201 -32.31 -28.79 -25.99
N LEU A 202 -32.97 -27.98 -26.79
CA LEU A 202 -34.38 -28.02 -26.99
C LEU A 202 -34.66 -28.65 -28.34
N GLY A 203 -35.14 -29.91 -28.34
CA GLY A 203 -35.63 -30.63 -29.54
C GLY A 203 -34.57 -30.76 -30.62
N ASN A 204 -33.47 -31.34 -30.38
CA ASN A 204 -32.41 -31.79 -31.31
C ASN A 204 -31.65 -30.69 -32.14
N GLU A 205 -32.00 -29.42 -32.04
CA GLU A 205 -31.36 -28.40 -32.92
C GLU A 205 -31.07 -27.06 -32.20
N ILE A 206 -31.62 -26.81 -31.01
CA ILE A 206 -31.49 -25.50 -30.35
C ILE A 206 -30.79 -25.69 -29.00
N GLY A 207 -29.51 -25.32 -28.94
CA GLY A 207 -28.77 -25.21 -27.70
C GLY A 207 -29.20 -23.97 -26.91
N TYR A 208 -29.31 -24.11 -25.60
CA TYR A 208 -29.57 -23.00 -24.70
C TYR A 208 -28.57 -22.99 -23.50
N ASP A 209 -28.30 -21.80 -23.00
CA ASP A 209 -27.64 -21.57 -21.73
C ASP A 209 -28.28 -20.35 -21.07
N VAL A 210 -28.76 -20.53 -19.83
CA VAL A 210 -29.41 -19.47 -19.03
C VAL A 210 -28.77 -19.46 -17.66
N SER A 211 -28.22 -18.33 -17.29
CA SER A 211 -27.53 -18.19 -16.01
C SER A 211 -27.88 -16.90 -15.28
N LEU A 212 -27.68 -16.93 -13.97
CA LEU A 212 -27.64 -15.78 -13.09
C LEU A 212 -26.22 -15.63 -12.57
N ASN A 213 -25.75 -14.39 -12.55
CA ASN A 213 -24.43 -14.05 -12.05
C ASN A 213 -24.54 -13.01 -10.93
N PHE A 214 -23.81 -13.25 -9.85
CA PHE A 214 -23.58 -12.30 -8.77
C PHE A 214 -22.08 -12.12 -8.58
N GLY A 215 -21.63 -10.87 -8.42
CA GLY A 215 -20.24 -10.56 -8.15
C GLY A 215 -20.11 -9.33 -7.26
N GLN A 216 -19.10 -9.35 -6.39
CA GLN A 216 -18.74 -8.23 -5.53
C GLN A 216 -17.22 -8.16 -5.45
N ASN A 217 -16.71 -6.93 -5.48
CA ASN A 217 -15.32 -6.62 -5.20
C ASN A 217 -15.28 -5.46 -4.19
N SER A 218 -14.43 -5.56 -3.18
CA SER A 218 -14.15 -4.47 -2.24
C SER A 218 -12.65 -4.30 -2.03
N VAL A 219 -12.25 -3.07 -1.73
CA VAL A 219 -10.86 -2.71 -1.44
C VAL A 219 -10.86 -1.74 -0.27
N ASP A 220 -10.18 -2.13 0.81
CA ASP A 220 -9.95 -1.32 1.99
C ASP A 220 -8.46 -0.97 2.09
N PHE A 221 -8.13 0.36 2.32
CA PHE A 221 -6.78 0.91 2.41
C PHE A 221 -6.47 1.44 3.79
#